data_322be373f5b7203399ea473bba79a8ed
#
_entry.id   322be373f5b7203399ea473bba79a8ed
#
_cell.length_a   1.000
_cell.length_b   1.000
_cell.length_c   1.000
_cell.angle_alpha   90.00
_cell.angle_beta   90.00
_cell.angle_gamma   90.00
#
_symmetry.space_group_name_H-M   'P 1'
#
loop_
_entity.id
_entity.type
_entity.pdbx_description
1 polymer ?
#
loop_
_entity_poly.entity_id
_entity_poly.type
_entity_poly.pdbx_seq_one_letter_code
_entity_poly.pdbx_strand_id
1 'polypeptide(L)'
;MKTATQREQQANIPQEWWYDQVLNSGGGLSLSDFDIQGVSYYPFYNADADLGSVAYSMNQMAAKYKKEVQVVETNWPSSCPNPKYPFPEDTKSIPISAAGQYVWMQEVAKRVAAVPGGKGTGIFYWEPMWIDNAGLGSSCDWNLMVQTNGQVMEGMGVFKVI
;
A
#
# COMPACT_ATOMS: atom_id res chain seq x y z
N MET A 1 16.93 9.23 -18.55
CA MET A 1 16.65 9.27 -17.10
C MET A 1 15.35 10.05 -16.92
N LYS A 2 14.26 9.40 -16.47
CA LYS A 2 12.99 10.13 -16.23
C LYS A 2 13.17 11.02 -15.00
N THR A 3 12.67 12.26 -15.05
CA THR A 3 12.70 13.18 -13.91
C THR A 3 11.80 12.65 -12.78
N ALA A 4 12.02 13.07 -11.53
CA ALA A 4 11.14 12.70 -10.40
C ALA A 4 9.68 12.97 -10.74
N THR A 5 9.37 14.13 -11.30
CA THR A 5 8.03 14.55 -11.74
C THR A 5 7.40 13.58 -12.76
N GLN A 6 8.19 13.01 -13.68
CA GLN A 6 7.69 12.04 -14.66
C GLN A 6 7.42 10.66 -14.04
N ARG A 7 8.18 10.28 -13.00
CA ARG A 7 7.93 9.04 -12.24
C ARG A 7 6.68 9.18 -11.37
N GLU A 8 6.53 10.30 -10.71
CA GLU A 8 5.36 10.63 -9.89
C GLU A 8 4.08 10.64 -10.73
N GLN A 9 4.10 11.27 -11.90
CA GLN A 9 2.97 11.27 -12.83
C GLN A 9 2.61 9.86 -13.31
N GLN A 10 3.59 8.97 -13.53
CA GLN A 10 3.35 7.62 -14.04
C GLN A 10 2.80 6.67 -12.95
N ALA A 11 3.10 6.91 -11.66
CA ALA A 11 2.54 6.15 -10.54
C ALA A 11 1.09 6.55 -10.22
N ASN A 12 0.68 7.77 -10.55
CA ASN A 12 -0.62 8.35 -10.17
C ASN A 12 -1.72 8.22 -11.21
N ILE A 13 -1.34 8.23 -12.50
CA ILE A 13 -2.30 8.18 -13.62
C ILE A 13 -3.29 7.00 -13.50
N PRO A 14 -2.89 5.77 -13.13
CA PRO A 14 -3.83 4.65 -13.08
C PRO A 14 -4.97 4.83 -12.08
N GLN A 15 -4.72 5.39 -10.88
CA GLN A 15 -5.74 5.49 -9.83
C GLN A 15 -6.70 6.64 -10.07
N GLU A 16 -6.22 7.85 -10.30
CA GLU A 16 -7.07 8.99 -10.67
C GLU A 16 -7.82 8.73 -11.96
N TRP A 17 -7.15 8.17 -12.97
CA TRP A 17 -7.78 7.80 -14.23
C TRP A 17 -8.92 6.81 -14.01
N TRP A 18 -8.73 5.79 -13.17
CA TRP A 18 -9.75 4.80 -12.86
C TRP A 18 -10.98 5.45 -12.22
N TYR A 19 -10.78 6.27 -11.18
CA TYR A 19 -11.89 6.99 -10.53
C TYR A 19 -12.59 7.95 -11.51
N ASP A 20 -11.85 8.66 -12.34
CA ASP A 20 -12.42 9.53 -13.36
C ASP A 20 -13.25 8.72 -14.39
N GLN A 21 -12.76 7.56 -14.83
CA GLN A 21 -13.54 6.71 -15.75
C GLN A 21 -14.83 6.23 -15.10
N VAL A 22 -14.75 5.75 -13.87
CA VAL A 22 -15.93 5.25 -13.15
C VAL A 22 -16.97 6.36 -12.93
N LEU A 23 -16.55 7.54 -12.48
CA LEU A 23 -17.43 8.68 -12.23
C LEU A 23 -18.01 9.28 -13.52
N ASN A 24 -17.30 9.21 -14.64
CA ASN A 24 -17.73 9.74 -15.93
C ASN A 24 -18.36 8.69 -16.86
N SER A 25 -18.51 7.44 -16.42
CA SER A 25 -19.00 6.33 -17.27
C SER A 25 -20.47 6.42 -17.67
N GLY A 26 -21.22 7.37 -17.11
CA GLY A 26 -22.68 7.44 -17.30
C GLY A 26 -23.47 6.37 -16.55
N GLY A 27 -22.80 5.54 -15.74
CA GLY A 27 -23.41 4.48 -14.91
C GLY A 27 -24.15 4.97 -13.67
N GLY A 28 -24.25 6.28 -13.47
CA GLY A 28 -24.99 6.90 -12.38
C GLY A 28 -24.21 6.99 -11.05
N LEU A 29 -22.98 6.48 -10.98
CA LEU A 29 -22.14 6.65 -9.80
C LEU A 29 -21.61 8.09 -9.69
N SER A 30 -21.74 8.66 -8.51
CA SER A 30 -21.30 10.02 -8.18
C SER A 30 -20.45 10.07 -6.92
N LEU A 31 -19.83 11.21 -6.64
CA LEU A 31 -19.06 11.40 -5.40
C LEU A 31 -19.89 11.27 -4.12
N SER A 32 -21.22 11.35 -4.20
CA SER A 32 -22.11 11.16 -3.05
C SER A 32 -22.34 9.68 -2.69
N ASP A 33 -21.97 8.75 -3.57
CA ASP A 33 -22.26 7.33 -3.39
C ASP A 33 -21.18 6.56 -2.61
N PHE A 34 -20.06 7.23 -2.28
CA PHE A 34 -19.01 6.65 -1.44
C PHE A 34 -18.37 7.73 -0.57
N ASP A 35 -17.81 7.31 0.55
CA ASP A 35 -17.15 8.18 1.52
C ASP A 35 -15.63 8.06 1.47
N ILE A 36 -15.11 6.90 1.12
CA ILE A 36 -13.69 6.52 1.21
C ILE A 36 -13.20 5.98 -0.13
N GLN A 37 -11.98 6.35 -0.50
CA GLN A 37 -11.24 5.80 -1.63
C GLN A 37 -10.19 4.82 -1.13
N GLY A 38 -10.20 3.59 -1.63
CA GLY A 38 -9.23 2.54 -1.31
C GLY A 38 -8.05 2.54 -2.27
N VAL A 39 -6.85 2.35 -1.74
CA VAL A 39 -5.59 2.18 -2.50
C VAL A 39 -4.95 0.86 -2.10
N SER A 40 -4.70 -0.04 -3.05
CA SER A 40 -3.86 -1.22 -2.87
C SER A 40 -2.41 -0.85 -3.15
N TYR A 41 -1.51 -1.09 -2.18
CA TYR A 41 -0.12 -0.68 -2.25
C TYR A 41 0.85 -1.81 -1.88
N TYR A 42 1.64 -2.26 -2.85
CA TYR A 42 2.60 -3.34 -2.68
C TYR A 42 3.95 -2.99 -3.30
N PRO A 43 5.05 -2.90 -2.52
CA PRO A 43 6.35 -2.46 -3.00
C PRO A 43 7.08 -3.50 -3.86
N PHE A 44 6.68 -4.77 -3.82
CA PHE A 44 7.34 -5.89 -4.51
C PHE A 44 6.76 -6.21 -5.90
N TYR A 45 5.78 -5.47 -6.36
CA TYR A 45 5.23 -5.63 -7.72
C TYR A 45 5.79 -4.65 -8.74
N ASN A 46 6.42 -3.56 -8.29
CA ASN A 46 7.01 -2.56 -9.17
C ASN A 46 8.11 -1.79 -8.44
N ALA A 47 9.29 -1.67 -9.07
CA ALA A 47 10.43 -0.91 -8.53
C ALA A 47 10.13 0.58 -8.32
N ASP A 48 9.16 1.14 -9.05
CA ASP A 48 8.74 2.54 -8.94
C ASP A 48 7.59 2.74 -7.92
N ALA A 49 7.11 1.66 -7.28
CA ALA A 49 6.08 1.72 -6.24
C ALA A 49 6.70 2.09 -4.88
N ASP A 50 7.30 3.27 -4.80
CA ASP A 50 7.94 3.79 -3.59
C ASP A 50 6.95 4.46 -2.62
N LEU A 51 7.37 4.71 -1.38
CA LEU A 51 6.56 5.36 -0.35
C LEU A 51 6.22 6.82 -0.71
N GLY A 52 7.09 7.49 -1.46
CA GLY A 52 6.84 8.83 -1.98
C GLY A 52 5.69 8.84 -2.99
N SER A 53 5.68 7.87 -3.90
CA SER A 53 4.65 7.73 -4.94
C SER A 53 3.25 7.46 -4.35
N VAL A 54 3.14 6.58 -3.36
CA VAL A 54 1.83 6.33 -2.71
C VAL A 54 1.37 7.55 -1.92
N ALA A 55 2.27 8.24 -1.21
CA ALA A 55 1.93 9.47 -0.48
C ALA A 55 1.41 10.56 -1.44
N TYR A 56 2.10 10.75 -2.56
CA TYR A 56 1.67 11.70 -3.59
C TYR A 56 0.28 11.33 -4.14
N SER A 57 0.08 10.05 -4.49
CA SER A 57 -1.20 9.56 -5.02
C SER A 57 -2.35 9.83 -4.05
N MET A 58 -2.19 9.46 -2.78
CA MET A 58 -3.21 9.72 -1.75
C MET A 58 -3.52 11.21 -1.59
N ASN A 59 -2.48 12.07 -1.61
CA ASN A 59 -2.65 13.52 -1.52
C ASN A 59 -3.45 14.07 -2.70
N GLN A 60 -3.15 13.63 -3.92
CA GLN A 60 -3.89 14.05 -5.12
C GLN A 60 -5.33 13.57 -5.10
N MET A 61 -5.59 12.32 -4.74
CA MET A 61 -6.93 11.77 -4.60
C MET A 61 -7.75 12.55 -3.57
N ALA A 62 -7.20 12.77 -2.38
CA ALA A 62 -7.86 13.53 -1.31
C ALA A 62 -8.13 14.98 -1.73
N ALA A 63 -7.19 15.63 -2.44
CA ALA A 63 -7.35 16.98 -2.94
C ALA A 63 -8.41 17.09 -4.05
N LYS A 64 -8.43 16.14 -4.99
CA LYS A 64 -9.31 16.14 -6.16
C LYS A 64 -10.76 15.79 -5.78
N TYR A 65 -10.95 14.68 -5.12
CA TYR A 65 -12.29 14.12 -4.86
C TYR A 65 -12.87 14.57 -3.51
N LYS A 66 -12.06 15.17 -2.64
CA LYS A 66 -12.46 15.64 -1.30
C LYS A 66 -12.95 14.54 -0.36
N LYS A 67 -12.62 13.28 -0.67
CA LYS A 67 -12.96 12.10 0.11
C LYS A 67 -11.81 11.66 1.01
N GLU A 68 -12.11 10.82 1.99
CA GLU A 68 -11.10 10.10 2.75
C GLU A 68 -10.37 9.09 1.86
N VAL A 69 -9.13 8.76 2.22
CA VAL A 69 -8.29 7.81 1.51
C VAL A 69 -7.72 6.80 2.52
N GLN A 70 -7.77 5.54 2.17
CA GLN A 70 -7.21 4.45 2.96
C GLN A 70 -6.31 3.56 2.11
N VAL A 71 -5.24 3.04 2.70
CA VAL A 71 -4.50 1.91 2.13
C VAL A 71 -5.24 0.64 2.56
N VAL A 72 -6.06 0.10 1.65
CA VAL A 72 -6.93 -1.05 1.93
C VAL A 72 -6.24 -2.40 1.76
N GLU A 73 -5.07 -2.40 1.14
CA GLU A 73 -4.23 -3.59 1.00
C GLU A 73 -2.76 -3.19 1.00
N THR A 74 -1.97 -3.86 1.83
CA THR A 74 -0.50 -3.81 1.76
C THR A 74 0.10 -5.06 2.39
N ASN A 75 1.32 -5.43 1.99
CA ASN A 75 2.14 -6.44 2.65
C ASN A 75 3.61 -6.03 2.66
N TRP A 76 4.36 -6.64 3.57
CA TRP A 76 5.81 -6.70 3.55
C TRP A 76 6.25 -8.14 3.79
N PRO A 77 7.13 -8.71 2.95
CA PRO A 77 7.53 -10.11 3.12
C PRO A 77 8.48 -10.29 4.30
N SER A 78 8.31 -11.39 5.02
CA SER A 78 9.32 -11.89 5.96
C SER A 78 10.33 -12.83 5.29
N SER A 79 10.03 -13.31 4.07
CA SER A 79 10.94 -14.08 3.21
C SER A 79 10.68 -13.76 1.74
N CYS A 80 11.71 -13.31 1.04
CA CYS A 80 11.65 -13.03 -0.41
C CYS A 80 13.05 -13.20 -1.04
N PRO A 81 13.57 -14.44 -1.19
CA PRO A 81 14.93 -14.67 -1.67
C PRO A 81 15.12 -14.33 -3.16
N ASN A 82 14.06 -14.38 -3.95
CA ASN A 82 14.10 -14.17 -5.41
C ASN A 82 12.98 -13.21 -5.86
N PRO A 83 13.04 -11.93 -5.48
CA PRO A 83 12.02 -10.97 -5.86
C PRO A 83 12.01 -10.77 -7.39
N LYS A 84 10.83 -10.76 -7.99
CA LYS A 84 10.66 -10.52 -9.43
C LYS A 84 11.11 -9.12 -9.84
N TYR A 85 10.91 -8.15 -8.97
CA TYR A 85 11.32 -6.77 -9.13
C TYR A 85 12.19 -6.34 -7.95
N PRO A 86 13.19 -5.46 -8.13
CA PRO A 86 13.90 -4.89 -7.00
C PRO A 86 12.93 -4.07 -6.15
N PHE A 87 13.12 -4.13 -4.84
CA PHE A 87 12.38 -3.26 -3.94
C PHE A 87 12.75 -1.79 -4.18
N PRO A 88 11.79 -0.85 -4.05
CA PRO A 88 12.03 0.57 -4.21
C PRO A 88 13.17 1.10 -3.32
N GLU A 89 13.85 2.14 -3.80
CA GLU A 89 15.06 2.66 -3.13
C GLU A 89 14.79 3.13 -1.69
N ASP A 90 13.64 3.77 -1.47
CA ASP A 90 13.25 4.29 -0.15
C ASP A 90 12.77 3.21 0.84
N THR A 91 12.66 1.96 0.39
CA THR A 91 12.32 0.81 1.23
C THR A 91 13.52 -0.07 1.59
N LYS A 92 14.71 0.16 1.02
CA LYS A 92 15.89 -0.69 1.18
C LYS A 92 16.42 -0.79 2.62
N SER A 93 16.11 0.20 3.46
CA SER A 93 16.46 0.17 4.88
C SER A 93 15.53 -0.74 5.71
N ILE A 94 14.41 -1.19 5.15
CA ILE A 94 13.46 -2.05 5.84
C ILE A 94 13.88 -3.51 5.61
N PRO A 95 14.20 -4.28 6.66
CA PRO A 95 14.63 -5.67 6.48
C PRO A 95 13.49 -6.56 5.98
N ILE A 96 13.80 -7.52 5.12
CA ILE A 96 12.85 -8.59 4.74
C ILE A 96 12.79 -9.58 5.90
N SER A 97 11.87 -9.33 6.82
CA SER A 97 11.72 -10.09 8.08
C SER A 97 10.41 -9.72 8.77
N ALA A 98 10.05 -10.45 9.85
CA ALA A 98 8.91 -10.11 10.71
C ALA A 98 9.06 -8.71 11.37
N ALA A 99 10.28 -8.34 11.77
CA ALA A 99 10.58 -6.99 12.25
C ALA A 99 10.36 -5.94 11.14
N GLY A 100 10.73 -6.28 9.90
CA GLY A 100 10.48 -5.41 8.75
C GLY A 100 9.00 -5.20 8.45
N GLN A 101 8.15 -6.19 8.69
CA GLN A 101 6.69 -6.02 8.59
C GLN A 101 6.18 -4.94 9.56
N TYR A 102 6.71 -4.93 10.79
CA TYR A 102 6.39 -3.90 11.77
C TYR A 102 6.80 -2.50 11.28
N VAL A 103 8.05 -2.36 10.82
CA VAL A 103 8.58 -1.09 10.29
C VAL A 103 7.79 -0.63 9.06
N TRP A 104 7.49 -1.55 8.14
CA TRP A 104 6.71 -1.25 6.94
C TRP A 104 5.35 -0.64 7.27
N MET A 105 4.60 -1.29 8.16
CA MET A 105 3.28 -0.79 8.56
C MET A 105 3.36 0.59 9.21
N GLN A 106 4.39 0.86 10.02
CA GLN A 106 4.61 2.20 10.57
C GLN A 106 4.92 3.24 9.47
N GLU A 107 5.75 2.89 8.48
CA GLU A 107 6.08 3.81 7.39
C GLU A 107 4.86 4.12 6.52
N VAL A 108 4.03 3.11 6.19
CA VAL A 108 2.78 3.35 5.45
C VAL A 108 1.80 4.16 6.31
N ALA A 109 1.64 3.84 7.59
CA ALA A 109 0.78 4.59 8.50
C ALA A 109 1.16 6.08 8.60
N LYS A 110 2.48 6.40 8.64
CA LYS A 110 2.96 7.79 8.60
C LYS A 110 2.53 8.51 7.31
N ARG A 111 2.56 7.84 6.15
CA ARG A 111 2.13 8.43 4.87
C ARG A 111 0.62 8.65 4.85
N VAL A 112 -0.15 7.71 5.38
CA VAL A 112 -1.61 7.85 5.54
C VAL A 112 -1.93 9.02 6.47
N ALA A 113 -1.34 9.07 7.66
CA ALA A 113 -1.56 10.14 8.63
C ALA A 113 -1.17 11.54 8.12
N ALA A 114 -0.21 11.61 7.18
CA ALA A 114 0.26 12.86 6.58
C ALA A 114 -0.66 13.41 5.47
N VAL A 115 -1.71 12.68 5.07
CA VAL A 115 -2.66 13.17 4.05
C VAL A 115 -3.35 14.44 4.55
N PRO A 116 -3.32 15.55 3.77
CA PRO A 116 -3.84 16.84 4.20
C PRO A 116 -5.30 16.80 4.64
N GLY A 117 -5.62 17.59 5.67
CA GLY A 117 -6.98 17.73 6.19
C GLY A 117 -7.48 16.50 6.99
N GLY A 118 -6.56 15.64 7.45
CA GLY A 118 -6.90 14.42 8.18
C GLY A 118 -7.66 13.40 7.34
N LYS A 119 -7.47 13.44 6.03
CA LYS A 119 -8.21 12.57 5.10
C LYS A 119 -7.62 11.18 4.92
N GLY A 120 -6.41 10.92 5.40
CA GLY A 120 -5.88 9.56 5.49
C GLY A 120 -6.40 8.89 6.76
N THR A 121 -7.24 7.88 6.64
CA THR A 121 -8.05 7.37 7.77
C THR A 121 -7.87 5.90 8.07
N GLY A 122 -7.09 5.15 7.31
CA GLY A 122 -6.91 3.73 7.58
C GLY A 122 -5.83 3.04 6.78
N ILE A 123 -5.36 1.92 7.34
CA ILE A 123 -4.42 1.02 6.70
C ILE A 123 -4.79 -0.41 7.05
N PHE A 124 -4.76 -1.31 6.08
CA PHE A 124 -5.09 -2.72 6.22
C PHE A 124 -3.95 -3.59 5.68
N TYR A 125 -3.56 -4.58 6.44
CA TYR A 125 -2.65 -5.62 5.98
C TYR A 125 -3.45 -6.71 5.27
N TRP A 126 -3.01 -7.09 4.05
CA TRP A 126 -3.75 -8.06 3.25
C TRP A 126 -3.47 -9.48 3.70
N GLU A 127 -4.54 -10.24 4.01
CA GLU A 127 -4.54 -11.68 4.31
C GLU A 127 -3.40 -12.12 5.27
N PRO A 128 -3.26 -11.53 6.48
CA PRO A 128 -2.10 -11.74 7.35
C PRO A 128 -1.95 -13.18 7.87
N MET A 129 -2.97 -14.02 7.72
CA MET A 129 -3.05 -15.35 8.34
C MET A 129 -3.42 -16.48 7.36
N TRP A 130 -3.41 -16.25 6.06
CA TRP A 130 -3.76 -17.28 5.07
C TRP A 130 -2.59 -18.25 4.81
N ILE A 131 -2.36 -19.19 5.75
CA ILE A 131 -1.20 -20.08 5.78
C ILE A 131 -1.07 -20.94 4.52
N ASP A 132 -2.19 -21.40 3.94
CA ASP A 132 -2.18 -22.21 2.72
C ASP A 132 -1.75 -21.45 1.45
N ASN A 133 -1.62 -20.12 1.54
CA ASN A 133 -1.19 -19.27 0.44
C ASN A 133 -0.25 -18.16 0.94
N ALA A 134 0.85 -18.53 1.57
CA ALA A 134 1.77 -17.59 2.24
C ALA A 134 2.39 -16.55 1.32
N GLY A 135 2.61 -16.87 0.04
CA GLY A 135 3.11 -15.95 -0.98
C GLY A 135 2.07 -14.96 -1.50
N LEU A 136 0.78 -15.19 -1.24
CA LEU A 136 -0.35 -14.34 -1.66
C LEU A 136 -0.31 -13.98 -3.16
N GLY A 137 0.19 -14.91 -4.01
CA GLY A 137 0.33 -14.69 -5.45
C GLY A 137 1.51 -13.80 -5.87
N SER A 138 2.34 -13.35 -4.93
CA SER A 138 3.56 -12.60 -5.22
C SER A 138 4.75 -13.51 -5.53
N SER A 139 5.90 -12.92 -5.88
CA SER A 139 7.17 -13.64 -6.00
C SER A 139 7.90 -13.87 -4.67
N CYS A 140 7.34 -13.38 -3.56
CA CYS A 140 7.89 -13.57 -2.23
C CYS A 140 7.33 -14.84 -1.58
N ASP A 141 8.13 -15.54 -0.80
CA ASP A 141 7.74 -16.84 -0.22
C ASP A 141 6.77 -16.68 0.94
N TRP A 142 6.91 -15.59 1.72
CA TRP A 142 6.14 -15.42 2.95
C TRP A 142 5.77 -13.97 3.20
N ASN A 143 4.49 -13.63 3.04
CA ASN A 143 3.92 -12.30 3.30
C ASN A 143 3.06 -12.25 4.56
N LEU A 144 2.83 -13.39 5.22
CA LEU A 144 1.94 -13.47 6.38
C LEU A 144 2.62 -12.94 7.64
N MET A 145 1.78 -12.56 8.62
CA MET A 145 2.20 -12.16 9.97
C MET A 145 2.10 -13.30 11.00
N VAL A 146 1.92 -14.53 10.52
CA VAL A 146 1.94 -15.76 11.31
C VAL A 146 2.91 -16.78 10.70
N GLN A 147 3.40 -17.70 11.52
CA GLN A 147 4.20 -18.84 11.09
C GLN A 147 3.33 -19.98 10.55
N THR A 148 3.95 -21.01 9.96
CA THR A 148 3.26 -22.21 9.46
C THR A 148 2.42 -22.94 10.51
N ASN A 149 2.82 -22.85 11.78
CA ASN A 149 2.08 -23.43 12.91
C ASN A 149 0.98 -22.51 13.47
N GLY A 150 0.72 -21.37 12.82
CA GLY A 150 -0.24 -20.36 13.28
C GLY A 150 0.27 -19.41 14.36
N GLN A 151 1.52 -19.57 14.81
CA GLN A 151 2.09 -18.68 15.81
C GLN A 151 2.25 -17.25 15.24
N VAL A 152 1.77 -16.27 15.99
CA VAL A 152 1.86 -14.84 15.62
C VAL A 152 3.31 -14.38 15.64
N MET A 153 3.73 -13.67 14.57
CA MET A 153 5.04 -13.04 14.50
C MET A 153 5.02 -11.60 15.04
N GLU A 154 6.18 -11.06 15.37
CA GLU A 154 6.31 -9.74 15.99
C GLU A 154 5.71 -8.59 15.16
N GLY A 155 5.69 -8.71 13.81
CA GLY A 155 5.08 -7.74 12.91
C GLY A 155 3.63 -7.41 13.25
N MET A 156 2.86 -8.39 13.73
CA MET A 156 1.47 -8.20 14.16
C MET A 156 1.33 -7.21 15.34
N GLY A 157 2.39 -7.03 16.12
CA GLY A 157 2.41 -6.09 17.26
C GLY A 157 2.18 -4.63 16.86
N VAL A 158 2.41 -4.27 15.57
CA VAL A 158 2.26 -2.91 15.06
C VAL A 158 0.83 -2.37 15.24
N PHE A 159 -0.19 -3.22 15.14
CA PHE A 159 -1.60 -2.81 15.29
C PHE A 159 -2.00 -2.34 16.70
N LYS A 160 -1.07 -2.39 17.65
CA LYS A 160 -1.25 -1.80 18.98
C LYS A 160 -0.81 -0.35 19.06
N VAL A 161 -0.11 0.16 18.03
CA VAL A 161 0.59 1.47 18.09
C VAL A 161 0.34 2.38 16.88
N ILE A 162 -0.36 1.90 15.84
CA ILE A 162 -0.78 2.69 14.67
C ILE A 162 -2.26 2.94 14.68
#